data_3970ff8076684cd9873049ba2021ae35
#
_entry.id   3970ff8076684cd9873049ba2021ae35
#
_cell.length_a   1.000
_cell.length_b   1.000
_cell.length_c   1.000
_cell.angle_alpha   90.00
_cell.angle_beta   90.00
_cell.angle_gamma   90.00
#
_symmetry.space_group_name_H-M   'P 1'
#
loop_
_entity.id
_entity.type
_entity.pdbx_description
1 polymer ?
#
loop_
_entity_poly.entity_id
_entity_poly.type
_entity_poly.pdbx_seq_one_letter_code
_entity_poly.pdbx_strand_id
1 'polypeptide(L)'
;MLVAGAVVLGIGLLFVLWSAPGGGQRDAKGPARGRTAGPAVGWGFTHTQFSADRGADAAVERAARLLAGQPMAQNQHLMGWGADNPEPSPGRYAFDDLDRRLALIRRTGGTPVLTLCCAPDWMKGGTPGRTDWSQLEKAPEPEHYADFAALAGKIARRHPEVRHFVVWNEFKGFFDDAKGRWNAEEYTRLYNLVYQELKKVDERNQVGGPYLVMDSYVPGDDRYPSALEGAWGHLDQRTLDAFAYWNRHKAGADFLVVDGSSYSKDDRYAPDVFTAARKFAEVGRWLRHESGLPLWWAEWYVEVADEKGGRSGWSERKRVAAQAVALIEMAEGGATGGFYWNPERDGKGPGGKECPGCLWSSTENPDGGRELPMWSLLARFSRTFPPAARPREMATGNGDILGLSDGRTALLVNTARRSGAARVGGKEHLVDGYGVRWVPLTP
;
A
#
# COMPACT_ATOMS: atom_id res chain seq x y z
N MET A 1 -8.24 70.82 8.33
CA MET A 1 -7.40 71.58 9.27
C MET A 1 -6.27 70.70 9.74
N LEU A 2 -5.08 71.13 9.34
CA LEU A 2 -3.77 70.97 9.97
C LEU A 2 -3.22 69.53 10.18
N VAL A 3 -2.23 69.10 9.44
CA VAL A 3 -0.82 69.43 9.20
C VAL A 3 0.09 68.50 10.03
N ALA A 4 0.75 67.65 9.33
CA ALA A 4 2.16 67.40 9.16
C ALA A 4 3.05 67.13 10.40
N GLY A 5 3.96 66.22 10.23
CA GLY A 5 5.17 66.06 11.04
C GLY A 5 5.97 64.83 10.76
N ALA A 6 6.78 64.87 9.73
CA ALA A 6 7.87 63.88 9.51
C ALA A 6 9.04 64.22 10.44
N VAL A 7 9.67 63.22 11.06
CA VAL A 7 11.02 63.33 11.59
C VAL A 7 11.82 62.08 11.22
N VAL A 8 12.77 62.33 10.35
CA VAL A 8 13.93 61.44 10.03
C VAL A 8 14.99 61.71 11.05
N LEU A 9 15.49 60.68 11.71
CA LEU A 9 16.80 60.71 12.45
C LEU A 9 17.50 59.40 12.22
N GLY A 10 18.57 59.46 11.45
CA GLY A 10 19.57 58.44 11.31
C GLY A 10 20.65 58.59 12.41
N ILE A 11 21.08 57.48 12.93
CA ILE A 11 22.35 57.35 13.71
C ILE A 11 22.81 55.89 13.46
N GLY A 12 23.86 55.62 12.71
CA GLY A 12 25.21 55.60 13.21
C GLY A 12 25.63 54.16 13.54
N LEU A 13 26.32 53.47 12.55
CA LEU A 13 27.02 52.21 12.81
C LEU A 13 28.06 52.37 13.92
N LEU A 14 28.05 51.47 14.88
CA LEU A 14 29.21 51.17 15.73
C LEU A 14 29.49 49.65 15.68
N PHE A 15 30.55 49.29 14.96
CA PHE A 15 31.14 47.96 15.04
C PHE A 15 31.89 47.83 16.37
N VAL A 16 31.46 46.92 17.19
CA VAL A 16 32.27 46.42 18.33
C VAL A 16 32.70 45.01 18.00
N LEU A 17 34.01 44.90 17.69
CA LEU A 17 34.72 43.62 17.62
C LEU A 17 34.87 43.07 19.02
N TRP A 18 34.25 41.96 19.34
CA TRP A 18 34.56 41.20 20.54
C TRP A 18 35.17 39.87 20.14
N SER A 19 36.43 39.72 20.56
CA SER A 19 37.23 38.52 20.38
C SER A 19 36.70 37.39 21.24
N ALA A 20 36.58 36.21 20.65
CA ALA A 20 36.24 34.96 21.32
C ALA A 20 37.45 34.36 22.04
N PRO A 21 37.26 33.65 23.12
CA PRO A 21 38.19 32.60 23.52
C PRO A 21 37.61 31.20 23.31
N GLY A 22 38.37 30.38 22.64
CA GLY A 22 38.64 28.98 22.95
C GLY A 22 37.55 27.93 22.82
N GLY A 23 37.58 27.20 21.74
CA GLY A 23 37.71 25.74 21.68
C GLY A 23 36.73 24.89 22.48
N GLY A 24 35.66 24.45 21.80
CA GLY A 24 34.94 23.23 22.12
C GLY A 24 34.63 22.54 20.82
N GLN A 25 35.43 21.59 20.42
CA GLN A 25 35.26 20.71 19.29
C GLN A 25 33.96 19.90 19.55
N ARG A 26 32.88 20.29 18.95
CA ARG A 26 31.67 19.41 18.86
C ARG A 26 31.98 18.40 17.78
N ASP A 27 32.14 17.17 18.20
CA ASP A 27 32.22 16.01 17.33
C ASP A 27 31.07 16.06 16.33
N ALA A 28 31.40 16.28 15.07
CA ALA A 28 30.49 16.06 13.96
C ALA A 28 30.15 14.58 14.00
N LYS A 29 28.87 14.25 14.32
CA LYS A 29 28.32 12.92 14.09
C LYS A 29 28.59 12.60 12.63
N GLY A 30 29.48 11.63 12.40
CA GLY A 30 29.76 11.10 11.08
C GLY A 30 28.46 10.68 10.35
N PRO A 31 28.50 10.59 9.02
CA PRO A 31 27.34 10.23 8.24
C PRO A 31 26.77 8.92 8.78
N ALA A 32 25.47 8.91 9.08
CA ALA A 32 24.77 7.72 9.54
C ALA A 32 25.15 6.58 8.59
N ARG A 33 25.75 5.52 9.13
CA ARG A 33 26.05 4.30 8.37
C ARG A 33 24.78 3.93 7.63
N GLY A 34 24.85 3.90 6.30
CA GLY A 34 23.73 3.55 5.44
C GLY A 34 23.13 2.23 5.96
N ARG A 35 21.93 2.31 6.51
CA ARG A 35 21.15 1.12 6.83
C ARG A 35 21.03 0.36 5.53
N THR A 36 21.62 -0.83 5.45
CA THR A 36 21.33 -1.75 4.37
C THR A 36 19.82 -1.92 4.37
N ALA A 37 19.17 -1.41 3.32
CA ALA A 37 17.74 -1.60 3.15
C ALA A 37 17.49 -3.11 3.29
N GLY A 38 16.63 -3.50 4.24
CA GLY A 38 16.20 -4.89 4.37
C GLY A 38 15.66 -5.38 3.03
N PRO A 39 15.58 -6.69 2.80
CA PRO A 39 15.10 -7.21 1.53
C PRO A 39 13.71 -6.61 1.25
N ALA A 40 13.60 -5.85 0.18
CA ALA A 40 12.33 -5.30 -0.25
C ALA A 40 11.38 -6.46 -0.61
N VAL A 41 10.10 -6.35 -0.21
CA VAL A 41 9.15 -7.47 -0.28
C VAL A 41 8.66 -7.75 -1.70
N GLY A 42 8.60 -6.72 -2.55
CA GLY A 42 8.13 -6.85 -3.93
C GLY A 42 6.60 -6.86 -4.06
N TRP A 43 6.15 -7.36 -5.20
CA TRP A 43 4.74 -7.38 -5.57
C TRP A 43 4.08 -8.67 -5.12
N GLY A 44 2.86 -8.57 -4.63
CA GLY A 44 2.11 -9.69 -4.12
C GLY A 44 0.63 -9.37 -3.95
N PHE A 45 -0.01 -9.96 -2.96
CA PHE A 45 -1.44 -9.77 -2.70
C PHE A 45 -1.75 -9.87 -1.21
N THR A 46 -2.92 -9.37 -0.82
CA THR A 46 -3.45 -9.49 0.52
C THR A 46 -4.49 -10.59 0.57
N HIS A 47 -4.34 -11.54 1.48
CA HIS A 47 -5.37 -12.53 1.78
C HIS A 47 -6.60 -11.85 2.40
N THR A 48 -7.78 -12.30 1.98
CA THR A 48 -9.07 -11.88 2.55
C THR A 48 -9.79 -13.07 3.19
N GLN A 49 -11.03 -12.90 3.57
CA GLN A 49 -11.83 -13.98 4.17
C GLN A 49 -11.95 -15.20 3.26
N PHE A 50 -12.04 -14.99 1.95
CA PHE A 50 -11.95 -16.06 0.94
C PHE A 50 -10.55 -16.10 0.40
N SER A 51 -9.88 -17.22 0.58
CA SER A 51 -8.55 -17.46 0.08
C SER A 51 -8.18 -18.95 0.09
N ALA A 52 -7.03 -19.28 -0.46
CA ALA A 52 -6.58 -20.65 -0.74
C ALA A 52 -6.31 -21.53 0.50
N ASP A 53 -6.76 -21.16 1.68
CA ASP A 53 -6.63 -21.95 2.91
C ASP A 53 -7.92 -22.65 3.35
N ARG A 54 -9.04 -22.35 2.71
CA ARG A 54 -10.36 -22.94 2.98
C ARG A 54 -11.07 -23.22 1.65
N GLY A 55 -11.96 -24.21 1.66
CA GLY A 55 -12.80 -24.57 0.51
C GLY A 55 -12.77 -26.07 0.23
N ALA A 56 -13.07 -26.46 -1.00
CA ALA A 56 -12.97 -27.85 -1.45
C ALA A 56 -11.50 -28.26 -1.59
N ASP A 57 -11.12 -29.41 -1.02
CA ASP A 57 -9.73 -29.87 -0.95
C ASP A 57 -8.98 -29.77 -2.28
N ALA A 58 -9.58 -30.29 -3.36
CA ALA A 58 -8.98 -30.29 -4.67
C ALA A 58 -8.75 -28.85 -5.24
N ALA A 59 -9.64 -27.92 -4.91
CA ALA A 59 -9.51 -26.52 -5.33
C ALA A 59 -8.44 -25.79 -4.49
N VAL A 60 -8.43 -26.00 -3.18
CA VAL A 60 -7.39 -25.49 -2.26
C VAL A 60 -6.01 -25.98 -2.69
N GLU A 61 -5.87 -27.25 -3.04
CA GLU A 61 -4.60 -27.78 -3.55
C GLU A 61 -4.18 -27.17 -4.89
N ARG A 62 -5.13 -26.93 -5.80
CA ARG A 62 -4.80 -26.26 -7.07
C ARG A 62 -4.31 -24.83 -6.83
N ALA A 63 -5.01 -24.06 -6.00
CA ALA A 63 -4.60 -22.72 -5.63
C ALA A 63 -3.25 -22.71 -4.91
N ALA A 64 -3.01 -23.65 -4.00
CA ALA A 64 -1.71 -23.78 -3.33
C ALA A 64 -0.57 -24.10 -4.31
N ARG A 65 -0.81 -24.97 -5.32
CA ARG A 65 0.17 -25.23 -6.39
C ARG A 65 0.41 -23.99 -7.26
N LEU A 66 -0.62 -23.20 -7.54
CA LEU A 66 -0.50 -21.94 -8.27
C LEU A 66 0.40 -20.97 -7.51
N LEU A 67 0.18 -20.79 -6.21
CA LEU A 67 0.98 -19.97 -5.33
C LEU A 67 2.44 -20.45 -5.25
N ALA A 68 2.65 -21.75 -5.08
CA ALA A 68 3.99 -22.35 -5.00
C ALA A 68 4.77 -22.25 -6.34
N GLY A 69 4.06 -22.23 -7.47
CA GLY A 69 4.67 -22.05 -8.80
C GLY A 69 5.22 -20.64 -9.04
N GLN A 70 4.76 -19.66 -8.29
CA GLN A 70 5.22 -18.27 -8.31
C GLN A 70 5.18 -17.67 -6.91
N PRO A 71 6.19 -17.94 -6.06
CA PRO A 71 6.29 -17.31 -4.75
C PRO A 71 6.30 -15.79 -4.84
N MET A 72 5.45 -15.16 -4.04
CA MET A 72 5.28 -13.70 -3.96
C MET A 72 5.12 -13.26 -2.51
N ALA A 73 5.14 -11.96 -2.28
CA ALA A 73 4.73 -11.40 -1.01
C ALA A 73 3.25 -11.68 -0.75
N GLN A 74 2.91 -12.09 0.46
CA GLN A 74 1.54 -12.40 0.86
C GLN A 74 1.25 -11.70 2.19
N ASN A 75 0.36 -10.72 2.15
CA ASN A 75 -0.07 -9.96 3.32
C ASN A 75 -1.28 -10.63 3.97
N GLN A 76 -1.34 -10.60 5.31
CA GLN A 76 -2.46 -11.05 6.12
C GLN A 76 -2.73 -10.05 7.24
N HIS A 77 -4.00 -9.75 7.47
CA HIS A 77 -4.43 -8.98 8.63
C HIS A 77 -4.45 -9.84 9.89
N LEU A 78 -4.15 -9.21 11.01
CA LEU A 78 -4.15 -9.88 12.32
C LEU A 78 -5.54 -10.34 12.73
N MET A 79 -6.57 -9.55 12.45
CA MET A 79 -7.97 -9.80 12.79
C MET A 79 -8.86 -9.33 11.66
N GLY A 80 -9.95 -10.03 11.40
CA GLY A 80 -10.78 -9.83 10.21
C GLY A 80 -10.13 -10.42 8.97
N TRP A 81 -10.81 -10.32 7.84
CA TRP A 81 -10.33 -10.79 6.54
C TRP A 81 -9.71 -12.19 6.54
N GLY A 82 -10.37 -13.13 7.25
CA GLY A 82 -9.98 -14.54 7.32
C GLY A 82 -9.20 -14.94 8.58
N ALA A 83 -8.98 -14.01 9.51
CA ALA A 83 -8.46 -14.29 10.85
C ALA A 83 -9.48 -13.88 11.92
N ASP A 84 -9.69 -14.74 12.90
CA ASP A 84 -10.53 -14.47 14.06
C ASP A 84 -9.84 -13.53 15.06
N ASN A 85 -10.57 -13.15 16.13
CA ASN A 85 -10.04 -12.30 17.19
C ASN A 85 -8.88 -12.99 17.91
N PRO A 86 -7.65 -12.48 17.80
CA PRO A 86 -6.45 -13.13 18.33
C PRO A 86 -6.35 -13.11 19.86
N GLU A 87 -7.07 -12.20 20.53
CA GLU A 87 -7.12 -12.07 21.99
C GLU A 87 -8.54 -11.70 22.44
N PRO A 88 -9.50 -12.68 22.42
CA PRO A 88 -10.89 -12.42 22.76
C PRO A 88 -11.11 -11.81 24.14
N SER A 89 -10.24 -12.11 25.10
CA SER A 89 -10.21 -11.51 26.44
C SER A 89 -8.77 -11.28 26.87
N PRO A 90 -8.49 -10.33 27.78
CA PRO A 90 -7.15 -10.07 28.26
C PRO A 90 -6.40 -11.34 28.67
N GLY A 91 -5.26 -11.59 28.03
CA GLY A 91 -4.40 -12.74 28.29
C GLY A 91 -4.90 -14.10 27.75
N ARG A 92 -6.07 -14.15 27.10
CA ARG A 92 -6.60 -15.35 26.45
C ARG A 92 -6.42 -15.24 24.92
N TYR A 93 -5.56 -16.06 24.37
CA TYR A 93 -5.17 -16.00 22.96
C TYR A 93 -5.83 -17.09 22.13
N ALA A 94 -6.16 -16.75 20.86
CA ALA A 94 -6.71 -17.64 19.85
C ALA A 94 -6.03 -17.33 18.50
N PHE A 95 -5.02 -18.11 18.12
CA PHE A 95 -4.21 -17.85 16.94
C PHE A 95 -4.43 -18.85 15.80
N ASP A 96 -5.36 -19.79 15.94
CA ASP A 96 -5.51 -20.91 15.00
C ASP A 96 -5.69 -20.47 13.54
N ASP A 97 -6.50 -19.44 13.30
CA ASP A 97 -6.73 -18.93 11.95
C ASP A 97 -5.50 -18.20 11.39
N LEU A 98 -4.84 -17.40 12.22
CA LEU A 98 -3.59 -16.76 11.83
C LEU A 98 -2.49 -17.78 11.55
N ASP A 99 -2.34 -18.78 12.42
CA ASP A 99 -1.38 -19.89 12.26
C ASP A 99 -1.63 -20.65 10.95
N ARG A 100 -2.89 -20.96 10.63
CA ARG A 100 -3.28 -21.65 9.40
C ARG A 100 -2.91 -20.83 8.16
N ARG A 101 -3.19 -19.53 8.18
CA ARG A 101 -2.88 -18.63 7.06
C ARG A 101 -1.37 -18.45 6.88
N LEU A 102 -0.61 -18.25 7.94
CA LEU A 102 0.84 -18.17 7.88
C LEU A 102 1.48 -19.51 7.46
N ALA A 103 0.88 -20.64 7.84
CA ALA A 103 1.29 -21.95 7.35
C ALA A 103 1.06 -22.09 5.82
N LEU A 104 -0.05 -21.57 5.27
CA LEU A 104 -0.26 -21.52 3.82
C LEU A 104 0.85 -20.70 3.13
N ILE A 105 1.10 -19.48 3.62
CA ILE A 105 2.12 -18.60 3.04
C ILE A 105 3.48 -19.31 3.02
N ARG A 106 3.87 -19.93 4.14
CA ARG A 106 5.14 -20.64 4.27
C ARG A 106 5.23 -21.86 3.33
N ARG A 107 4.20 -22.73 3.30
CA ARG A 107 4.23 -23.94 2.45
C ARG A 107 4.20 -23.62 0.95
N THR A 108 3.75 -22.44 0.56
CA THR A 108 3.76 -21.96 -0.83
C THR A 108 5.00 -21.13 -1.17
N GLY A 109 5.97 -21.02 -0.25
CA GLY A 109 7.21 -20.28 -0.45
C GLY A 109 7.04 -18.75 -0.50
N GLY A 110 5.87 -18.23 -0.13
CA GLY A 110 5.59 -16.80 -0.10
C GLY A 110 6.34 -16.07 1.02
N THR A 111 6.58 -14.78 0.84
CA THR A 111 7.13 -13.92 1.89
C THR A 111 5.99 -13.36 2.73
N PRO A 112 5.90 -13.72 4.03
CA PRO A 112 4.81 -13.25 4.86
C PRO A 112 4.99 -11.77 5.24
N VAL A 113 3.89 -11.03 5.12
CA VAL A 113 3.70 -9.68 5.65
C VAL A 113 2.49 -9.71 6.56
N LEU A 114 2.56 -9.09 7.72
CA LEU A 114 1.46 -9.04 8.66
C LEU A 114 1.01 -7.61 8.90
N THR A 115 -0.22 -7.30 8.50
CA THR A 115 -0.88 -6.05 8.86
C THR A 115 -1.49 -6.19 10.24
N LEU A 116 -0.97 -5.44 11.20
CA LEU A 116 -1.42 -5.42 12.59
C LEU A 116 -2.68 -4.55 12.72
N CYS A 117 -3.75 -5.07 12.19
CA CYS A 117 -5.13 -4.60 12.30
C CYS A 117 -6.05 -5.82 12.32
N CYS A 118 -7.05 -5.84 13.14
CA CYS A 118 -7.57 -4.78 13.99
C CYS A 118 -7.46 -5.17 15.46
N ALA A 119 -7.87 -4.26 16.33
CA ALA A 119 -7.76 -4.52 17.76
C ALA A 119 -8.91 -5.41 18.28
N PRO A 120 -8.67 -6.27 19.28
CA PRO A 120 -9.71 -6.97 20.03
C PRO A 120 -10.75 -6.02 20.63
N ASP A 121 -11.99 -6.49 20.76
CA ASP A 121 -13.11 -5.63 21.16
C ASP A 121 -12.94 -5.04 22.56
N TRP A 122 -12.36 -5.78 23.49
CA TRP A 122 -12.11 -5.28 24.83
C TRP A 122 -11.13 -4.09 24.87
N MET A 123 -10.28 -3.96 23.85
CA MET A 123 -9.41 -2.78 23.69
C MET A 123 -10.13 -1.57 23.11
N LYS A 124 -11.39 -1.70 22.70
CA LYS A 124 -12.22 -0.68 22.05
C LYS A 124 -13.48 -0.32 22.85
N GLY A 125 -13.50 -0.68 24.15
CA GLY A 125 -14.66 -0.49 25.02
C GLY A 125 -15.71 -1.60 24.91
N GLY A 126 -15.42 -2.69 24.20
CA GLY A 126 -16.27 -3.87 24.08
C GLY A 126 -16.14 -4.82 25.26
N THR A 127 -17.02 -5.83 25.31
CA THR A 127 -17.03 -6.83 26.38
C THR A 127 -16.01 -7.93 26.13
N PRO A 128 -15.09 -8.24 27.07
CA PRO A 128 -14.18 -9.38 26.96
C PRO A 128 -14.92 -10.70 26.67
N GLY A 129 -14.38 -11.49 25.75
CA GLY A 129 -14.97 -12.75 25.31
C GLY A 129 -16.06 -12.64 24.25
N ARG A 130 -16.37 -11.43 23.81
CA ARG A 130 -17.36 -11.16 22.74
C ARG A 130 -16.70 -10.34 21.62
N THR A 131 -16.84 -10.81 20.38
CA THR A 131 -16.37 -10.07 19.19
C THR A 131 -17.56 -9.47 18.45
N ASP A 132 -17.53 -8.16 18.25
CA ASP A 132 -18.50 -7.43 17.43
C ASP A 132 -17.83 -7.00 16.10
N TRP A 133 -18.06 -7.77 15.07
CA TRP A 133 -17.48 -7.54 13.75
C TRP A 133 -17.90 -6.22 13.11
N SER A 134 -19.02 -5.61 13.57
CA SER A 134 -19.43 -4.28 13.09
C SER A 134 -18.52 -3.16 13.59
N GLN A 135 -17.75 -3.42 14.66
CA GLN A 135 -16.78 -2.51 15.27
C GLN A 135 -15.33 -2.85 14.87
N LEU A 136 -15.13 -3.70 13.84
CA LEU A 136 -13.80 -4.20 13.45
C LEU A 136 -12.79 -3.04 13.29
N GLU A 137 -13.18 -1.99 12.60
CA GLU A 137 -12.31 -0.88 12.20
C GLU A 137 -12.20 0.25 13.25
N LYS A 138 -12.87 0.12 14.40
CA LYS A 138 -12.72 1.07 15.50
C LYS A 138 -11.31 0.98 16.09
N ALA A 139 -10.66 2.13 16.29
CA ALA A 139 -9.36 2.20 16.93
C ALA A 139 -9.42 1.70 18.39
N PRO A 140 -8.35 1.14 18.95
CA PRO A 140 -8.27 0.87 20.37
C PRO A 140 -8.34 2.18 21.16
N GLU A 141 -8.86 2.12 22.38
CA GLU A 141 -8.85 3.26 23.30
C GLU A 141 -7.41 3.53 23.77
N PRO A 142 -7.04 4.80 24.03
CA PRO A 142 -5.67 5.18 24.34
C PRO A 142 -5.03 4.45 25.52
N GLU A 143 -5.81 4.02 26.51
CA GLU A 143 -5.36 3.20 27.63
C GLU A 143 -4.93 1.78 27.23
N HIS A 144 -5.41 1.28 26.09
CA HIS A 144 -5.10 -0.03 25.56
C HIS A 144 -4.03 -0.07 24.45
N TYR A 145 -3.38 1.07 24.13
CA TYR A 145 -2.31 1.08 23.12
C TYR A 145 -1.12 0.20 23.52
N ALA A 146 -0.80 0.14 24.82
CA ALA A 146 0.26 -0.73 25.32
C ALA A 146 -0.13 -2.21 25.22
N ASP A 147 -1.40 -2.55 25.46
CA ASP A 147 -1.92 -3.91 25.31
C ASP A 147 -1.87 -4.36 23.85
N PHE A 148 -2.25 -3.48 22.92
CA PHE A 148 -2.16 -3.79 21.50
C PHE A 148 -0.69 -3.97 21.04
N ALA A 149 0.23 -3.16 21.53
CA ALA A 149 1.65 -3.34 21.26
C ALA A 149 2.18 -4.65 21.85
N ALA A 150 1.75 -5.03 23.05
CA ALA A 150 2.11 -6.30 23.68
C ALA A 150 1.58 -7.52 22.88
N LEU A 151 0.35 -7.43 22.34
CA LEU A 151 -0.21 -8.43 21.44
C LEU A 151 0.64 -8.56 20.17
N ALA A 152 1.01 -7.44 19.52
CA ALA A 152 1.89 -7.45 18.37
C ALA A 152 3.24 -8.12 18.67
N GLY A 153 3.84 -7.82 19.81
CA GLY A 153 5.08 -8.44 20.26
C GLY A 153 4.92 -9.95 20.53
N LYS A 154 3.76 -10.37 21.06
CA LYS A 154 3.47 -11.79 21.27
C LYS A 154 3.37 -12.56 19.96
N ILE A 155 2.72 -11.97 18.97
CA ILE A 155 2.59 -12.55 17.63
C ILE A 155 3.96 -12.66 16.94
N ALA A 156 4.78 -11.62 17.02
CA ALA A 156 6.13 -11.64 16.46
C ALA A 156 7.03 -12.72 17.11
N ARG A 157 6.87 -12.97 18.40
CA ARG A 157 7.56 -14.09 19.11
C ARG A 157 7.03 -15.45 18.69
N ARG A 158 5.71 -15.59 18.43
CA ARG A 158 5.10 -16.84 17.97
C ARG A 158 5.51 -17.20 16.55
N HIS A 159 5.65 -16.19 15.68
CA HIS A 159 5.93 -16.33 14.24
C HIS A 159 7.26 -15.67 13.86
N PRO A 160 8.41 -16.22 14.30
CA PRO A 160 9.71 -15.62 14.04
C PRO A 160 10.09 -15.62 12.56
N GLU A 161 9.38 -16.33 11.70
CA GLU A 161 9.50 -16.31 10.25
C GLU A 161 8.88 -15.05 9.62
N VAL A 162 7.94 -14.38 10.29
CA VAL A 162 7.38 -13.10 9.86
C VAL A 162 8.37 -11.98 10.21
N ARG A 163 8.81 -11.26 9.20
CA ARG A 163 9.76 -10.16 9.36
C ARG A 163 9.21 -8.79 8.99
N HIS A 164 8.05 -8.75 8.36
CA HIS A 164 7.47 -7.52 7.85
C HIS A 164 6.12 -7.26 8.52
N PHE A 165 6.03 -6.13 9.20
CA PHE A 165 4.87 -5.73 9.97
C PHE A 165 4.39 -4.35 9.52
N VAL A 166 3.12 -4.24 9.16
CA VAL A 166 2.43 -2.99 8.86
C VAL A 166 1.57 -2.63 10.06
N VAL A 167 1.71 -1.41 10.58
CA VAL A 167 0.97 -1.00 11.77
C VAL A 167 -0.34 -0.33 11.38
N TRP A 168 -1.42 -0.97 11.77
CA TRP A 168 -2.80 -0.57 11.54
C TRP A 168 -3.25 -0.67 10.06
N ASN A 169 -4.47 -0.18 9.76
CA ASN A 169 -5.07 -0.17 8.43
C ASN A 169 -5.79 1.15 8.17
N GLU A 170 -5.42 1.88 7.10
CA GLU A 170 -6.09 3.06 6.56
C GLU A 170 -6.45 4.17 7.56
N PHE A 171 -5.75 4.28 8.67
CA PHE A 171 -6.13 5.19 9.77
C PHE A 171 -7.57 5.01 10.25
N LYS A 172 -8.22 3.89 9.97
CA LYS A 172 -9.60 3.62 10.38
C LYS A 172 -9.75 3.77 11.89
N GLY A 173 -10.81 4.49 12.30
CA GLY A 173 -11.04 4.83 13.70
C GLY A 173 -10.21 6.00 14.25
N PHE A 174 -9.34 6.61 13.46
CA PHE A 174 -8.54 7.78 13.84
C PHE A 174 -8.99 9.08 13.16
N PHE A 175 -10.21 9.17 12.65
CA PHE A 175 -10.73 10.44 12.17
C PHE A 175 -11.45 11.18 13.31
N ASP A 176 -11.11 12.46 13.51
CA ASP A 176 -11.72 13.35 14.49
C ASP A 176 -12.81 14.18 13.78
N ASP A 177 -14.05 13.72 13.84
CA ASP A 177 -15.20 14.38 13.20
C ASP A 177 -15.41 15.80 13.72
N ALA A 178 -15.14 16.06 15.01
CA ALA A 178 -15.32 17.38 15.61
C ALA A 178 -14.33 18.42 15.05
N LYS A 179 -13.13 17.95 14.66
CA LYS A 179 -12.08 18.80 14.06
C LYS A 179 -12.01 18.65 12.54
N GLY A 180 -12.75 17.71 11.95
CA GLY A 180 -12.74 17.43 10.52
C GLY A 180 -11.36 17.01 9.98
N ARG A 181 -10.54 16.34 10.79
CA ARG A 181 -9.18 15.93 10.44
C ARG A 181 -8.81 14.56 11.00
N TRP A 182 -7.75 13.97 10.45
CA TRP A 182 -7.13 12.78 11.02
C TRP A 182 -6.49 13.10 12.38
N ASN A 183 -6.68 12.22 13.35
CA ASN A 183 -6.01 12.26 14.66
C ASN A 183 -4.65 11.58 14.55
N ALA A 184 -3.74 12.25 13.83
CA ALA A 184 -2.40 11.74 13.55
C ALA A 184 -1.56 11.58 14.83
N GLU A 185 -1.87 12.37 15.86
CA GLU A 185 -1.22 12.33 17.16
C GLU A 185 -1.45 10.96 17.84
N GLU A 186 -2.70 10.54 17.94
CA GLU A 186 -3.05 9.27 18.58
C GLU A 186 -2.60 8.07 17.77
N TYR A 187 -2.77 8.12 16.43
CA TYR A 187 -2.22 7.06 15.59
C TYR A 187 -0.69 6.93 15.77
N THR A 188 0.03 8.05 15.76
CA THR A 188 1.50 8.02 15.89
C THR A 188 1.93 7.50 17.26
N ARG A 189 1.17 7.78 18.31
CA ARG A 189 1.40 7.21 19.64
C ARG A 189 1.26 5.68 19.64
N LEU A 190 0.17 5.15 19.07
CA LEU A 190 -0.03 3.71 18.89
C LEU A 190 1.11 3.10 18.06
N TYR A 191 1.40 3.70 16.90
CA TYR A 191 2.48 3.28 16.01
C TYR A 191 3.82 3.13 16.74
N ASN A 192 4.20 4.16 17.51
CA ASN A 192 5.47 4.19 18.21
C ASN A 192 5.60 3.09 19.25
N LEU A 193 4.54 2.77 19.99
CA LEU A 193 4.53 1.67 20.96
C LEU A 193 4.70 0.32 20.24
N VAL A 194 3.97 0.09 19.17
CA VAL A 194 4.08 -1.13 18.36
C VAL A 194 5.47 -1.26 17.74
N TYR A 195 6.00 -0.19 17.15
CA TYR A 195 7.34 -0.17 16.57
C TYR A 195 8.41 -0.56 17.60
N GLN A 196 8.37 0.06 18.77
CA GLN A 196 9.33 -0.21 19.85
C GLN A 196 9.24 -1.66 20.34
N GLU A 197 8.03 -2.19 20.56
CA GLU A 197 7.85 -3.58 21.01
C GLU A 197 8.33 -4.58 19.96
N LEU A 198 8.02 -4.38 18.67
CA LEU A 198 8.49 -5.25 17.60
C LEU A 198 10.01 -5.24 17.46
N LYS A 199 10.66 -4.07 17.59
CA LYS A 199 12.13 -3.95 17.57
C LYS A 199 12.76 -4.56 18.80
N LYS A 200 12.10 -4.52 19.95
CA LYS A 200 12.54 -5.19 21.18
C LYS A 200 12.48 -6.72 21.06
N VAL A 201 11.47 -7.25 20.34
CA VAL A 201 11.38 -8.70 20.07
C VAL A 201 12.53 -9.16 19.17
N ASP A 202 12.79 -8.45 18.08
CA ASP A 202 13.91 -8.69 17.18
C ASP A 202 14.21 -7.41 16.37
N GLU A 203 15.40 -6.88 16.46
CA GLU A 203 15.84 -5.67 15.75
C GLU A 203 15.75 -5.80 14.22
N ARG A 204 15.78 -7.04 13.71
CA ARG A 204 15.64 -7.36 12.28
C ARG A 204 14.21 -7.25 11.77
N ASN A 205 13.20 -7.17 12.65
CA ASN A 205 11.83 -6.94 12.23
C ASN A 205 11.74 -5.62 11.46
N GLN A 206 11.11 -5.67 10.30
CA GLN A 206 10.85 -4.53 9.45
C GLN A 206 9.44 -4.02 9.76
N VAL A 207 9.33 -2.76 10.17
CA VAL A 207 8.05 -2.18 10.62
C VAL A 207 7.76 -0.94 9.79
N GLY A 208 6.57 -0.88 9.21
CA GLY A 208 6.13 0.23 8.36
C GLY A 208 4.75 0.77 8.73
N GLY A 209 4.48 1.93 8.19
CA GLY A 209 3.26 2.72 8.26
C GLY A 209 3.41 3.96 7.38
N PRO A 210 2.50 4.92 7.45
CA PRO A 210 1.35 5.01 8.35
C PRO A 210 0.08 4.32 7.83
N TYR A 211 0.09 3.74 6.64
CA TYR A 211 -1.04 3.13 5.96
C TYR A 211 -2.22 4.11 5.79
N LEU A 212 -1.93 5.25 5.22
CA LEU A 212 -2.92 6.27 4.89
C LEU A 212 -3.53 6.01 3.50
N VAL A 213 -4.83 6.30 3.39
CA VAL A 213 -5.52 6.35 2.09
C VAL A 213 -5.16 7.64 1.39
N MET A 214 -4.56 7.54 0.19
CA MET A 214 -4.22 8.68 -0.66
C MET A 214 -5.44 9.16 -1.47
N ASP A 215 -6.46 9.66 -0.75
CA ASP A 215 -7.68 10.20 -1.34
C ASP A 215 -7.40 11.48 -2.15
N SER A 216 -8.12 11.62 -3.27
CA SER A 216 -8.01 12.79 -4.15
C SER A 216 -9.35 13.31 -4.60
N TYR A 217 -9.38 14.55 -5.06
CA TYR A 217 -10.52 15.21 -5.67
C TYR A 217 -10.19 15.55 -7.13
N VAL A 218 -11.21 15.60 -8.00
CA VAL A 218 -11.02 15.91 -9.41
C VAL A 218 -10.56 17.37 -9.63
N PRO A 219 -9.94 17.70 -10.78
CA PRO A 219 -9.56 19.08 -11.07
C PRO A 219 -10.72 20.05 -10.95
N GLY A 220 -10.48 21.18 -10.29
CA GLY A 220 -11.49 22.23 -10.06
C GLY A 220 -12.40 21.99 -8.86
N ASP A 221 -12.24 20.89 -8.12
CA ASP A 221 -12.86 20.73 -6.80
C ASP A 221 -12.11 21.59 -5.77
N ASP A 222 -12.83 22.24 -4.85
CA ASP A 222 -12.26 23.16 -3.87
C ASP A 222 -12.17 22.55 -2.45
N ARG A 223 -12.50 21.26 -2.31
CA ARG A 223 -12.41 20.56 -1.02
C ARG A 223 -10.97 20.20 -0.69
N TYR A 224 -10.48 20.71 0.43
CA TYR A 224 -9.16 20.36 1.00
C TYR A 224 -8.01 20.36 -0.02
N PRO A 225 -7.85 21.46 -0.80
CA PRO A 225 -6.86 21.52 -1.86
C PRO A 225 -5.44 21.43 -1.32
N SER A 226 -4.57 20.79 -2.08
CA SER A 226 -3.15 20.66 -1.76
C SER A 226 -2.27 21.02 -2.96
N ALA A 227 -0.98 21.25 -2.71
CA ALA A 227 0.01 21.48 -3.75
C ALA A 227 0.42 20.18 -4.50
N LEU A 228 -0.01 19.02 -4.00
CA LEU A 228 0.20 17.75 -4.68
C LEU A 228 -0.97 17.50 -5.61
N GLU A 229 -0.81 17.92 -6.84
CA GLU A 229 -1.86 17.90 -7.86
C GLU A 229 -1.32 17.49 -9.23
N GLY A 230 -2.21 17.09 -10.13
CA GLY A 230 -1.91 16.71 -11.50
C GLY A 230 -3.18 16.66 -12.36
N ALA A 231 -3.08 16.04 -13.53
CA ALA A 231 -4.25 15.87 -14.42
C ALA A 231 -5.38 15.07 -13.73
N TRP A 232 -5.05 14.25 -12.75
CA TRP A 232 -5.97 13.43 -11.94
C TRP A 232 -6.70 14.23 -10.84
N GLY A 233 -6.32 15.49 -10.60
CA GLY A 233 -6.85 16.35 -9.54
C GLY A 233 -5.81 16.67 -8.47
N HIS A 234 -6.24 16.84 -7.23
CA HIS A 234 -5.36 17.11 -6.10
C HIS A 234 -5.60 16.14 -4.94
N LEU A 235 -4.57 15.89 -4.15
CA LEU A 235 -4.66 15.07 -2.96
C LEU A 235 -5.34 15.83 -1.80
N ASP A 236 -6.06 15.13 -0.94
CA ASP A 236 -6.66 15.70 0.26
C ASP A 236 -5.57 16.21 1.21
N GLN A 237 -5.54 17.53 1.46
CA GLN A 237 -4.53 18.17 2.32
C GLN A 237 -4.50 17.57 3.72
N ARG A 238 -5.64 17.12 4.26
CA ARG A 238 -5.72 16.50 5.60
C ARG A 238 -4.92 15.20 5.66
N THR A 239 -4.88 14.44 4.57
CA THR A 239 -4.05 13.23 4.46
C THR A 239 -2.56 13.58 4.43
N LEU A 240 -2.18 14.65 3.71
CA LEU A 240 -0.79 15.14 3.71
C LEU A 240 -0.36 15.64 5.09
N ASP A 241 -1.24 16.33 5.80
CA ASP A 241 -0.97 16.80 7.17
C ASP A 241 -0.76 15.65 8.15
N ALA A 242 -1.61 14.61 8.05
CA ALA A 242 -1.47 13.39 8.86
C ALA A 242 -0.16 12.66 8.56
N PHE A 243 0.17 12.51 7.27
CA PHE A 243 1.46 11.95 6.86
C PHE A 243 2.64 12.76 7.40
N ALA A 244 2.61 14.08 7.24
CA ALA A 244 3.68 14.96 7.69
C ALA A 244 3.87 14.90 9.22
N TYR A 245 2.78 14.82 9.98
CA TYR A 245 2.83 14.64 11.43
C TYR A 245 3.52 13.33 11.79
N TRP A 246 3.02 12.20 11.28
CA TRP A 246 3.62 10.89 11.53
C TRP A 246 5.08 10.86 11.11
N ASN A 247 5.41 11.38 9.93
CA ASN A 247 6.78 11.36 9.42
C ASN A 247 7.78 12.08 10.32
N ARG A 248 7.36 13.16 11.00
CA ARG A 248 8.20 13.90 11.96
C ARG A 248 8.29 13.24 13.32
N HIS A 249 7.22 12.55 13.78
CA HIS A 249 7.11 12.10 15.17
C HIS A 249 7.20 10.58 15.36
N LYS A 250 7.34 9.82 14.27
CA LYS A 250 7.56 8.36 14.36
C LYS A 250 8.87 8.03 15.07
N ALA A 251 8.86 7.01 15.94
CA ALA A 251 10.07 6.50 16.62
C ALA A 251 11.08 5.88 15.63
N GLY A 252 10.61 5.43 14.49
CA GLY A 252 11.35 4.88 13.37
C GLY A 252 10.41 4.24 12.37
N ALA A 253 10.91 3.92 11.18
CA ALA A 253 10.21 3.11 10.18
C ALA A 253 11.24 2.50 9.24
N ASP A 254 10.98 1.30 8.75
CA ASP A 254 11.85 0.62 7.79
C ASP A 254 11.33 0.79 6.37
N PHE A 255 10.03 1.01 6.20
CA PHE A 255 9.36 1.29 4.93
C PHE A 255 8.10 2.14 5.16
N LEU A 256 7.64 2.77 4.10
CA LEU A 256 6.41 3.55 4.05
C LEU A 256 5.30 2.72 3.43
N VAL A 257 4.09 2.81 3.98
CA VAL A 257 2.90 2.10 3.48
C VAL A 257 1.77 3.09 3.26
N VAL A 258 1.13 2.98 2.12
CA VAL A 258 -0.08 3.72 1.76
C VAL A 258 -1.02 2.82 0.96
N ASP A 259 -2.24 3.27 0.77
CA ASP A 259 -3.17 2.75 -0.22
C ASP A 259 -3.84 3.89 -1.01
N GLY A 260 -4.67 3.55 -1.98
CA GLY A 260 -5.43 4.54 -2.72
C GLY A 260 -6.02 4.01 -4.02
N SER A 261 -6.85 4.87 -4.62
CA SER A 261 -7.45 4.61 -5.91
C SER A 261 -6.89 5.54 -6.98
N SER A 262 -6.95 5.13 -8.25
CA SER A 262 -6.71 6.05 -9.38
C SER A 262 -7.86 7.05 -9.58
N TYR A 263 -9.07 6.69 -9.15
CA TYR A 263 -10.23 7.59 -9.16
C TYR A 263 -10.30 8.45 -7.90
N SER A 264 -11.09 9.52 -7.96
CA SER A 264 -11.31 10.43 -6.83
C SER A 264 -12.18 9.81 -5.75
N LYS A 265 -12.24 10.46 -4.60
CA LYS A 265 -13.13 10.09 -3.48
C LYS A 265 -14.63 10.03 -3.87
N ASP A 266 -15.02 10.73 -4.94
CA ASP A 266 -16.38 10.72 -5.48
C ASP A 266 -16.52 9.75 -6.67
N ASP A 267 -15.68 8.73 -6.75
CA ASP A 267 -15.72 7.68 -7.78
C ASP A 267 -15.60 8.20 -9.22
N ARG A 268 -14.85 9.29 -9.42
CA ARG A 268 -14.68 9.93 -10.72
C ARG A 268 -13.25 9.79 -11.24
N TYR A 269 -13.12 9.54 -12.53
CA TYR A 269 -11.83 9.57 -13.22
C TYR A 269 -11.58 10.95 -13.84
N ALA A 270 -10.35 11.41 -13.75
CA ALA A 270 -9.95 12.65 -14.40
C ALA A 270 -8.57 12.48 -15.07
N PRO A 271 -8.43 12.78 -16.36
CA PRO A 271 -9.51 12.98 -17.34
C PRO A 271 -10.16 11.67 -17.79
N ASP A 272 -9.47 10.53 -17.62
CA ASP A 272 -9.92 9.18 -17.99
C ASP A 272 -9.25 8.13 -17.09
N VAL A 273 -9.69 6.87 -17.21
CA VAL A 273 -9.26 5.74 -16.38
C VAL A 273 -7.74 5.54 -16.36
N PHE A 274 -7.09 5.66 -17.51
CA PHE A 274 -5.66 5.35 -17.64
C PHE A 274 -4.79 6.53 -17.22
N THR A 275 -5.16 7.75 -17.63
CA THR A 275 -4.45 8.96 -17.23
C THR A 275 -4.56 9.23 -15.74
N ALA A 276 -5.70 8.90 -15.12
CA ALA A 276 -5.91 9.00 -13.68
C ALA A 276 -4.91 8.14 -12.87
N ALA A 277 -4.42 7.05 -13.42
CA ALA A 277 -3.43 6.20 -12.75
C ALA A 277 -2.07 6.88 -12.54
N ARG A 278 -1.75 7.97 -13.26
CA ARG A 278 -0.54 8.78 -13.02
C ARG A 278 -0.42 9.29 -11.60
N LYS A 279 -1.54 9.40 -10.90
CA LYS A 279 -1.59 9.67 -9.46
C LYS A 279 -0.63 8.77 -8.69
N PHE A 280 -0.58 7.47 -8.97
CA PHE A 280 0.30 6.54 -8.27
C PHE A 280 1.79 6.90 -8.42
N ALA A 281 2.22 7.32 -9.61
CA ALA A 281 3.60 7.73 -9.82
C ALA A 281 3.92 9.06 -9.15
N GLU A 282 3.05 10.05 -9.27
CA GLU A 282 3.28 11.39 -8.74
C GLU A 282 3.24 11.42 -7.22
N VAL A 283 2.25 10.78 -6.61
CA VAL A 283 2.15 10.59 -5.15
C VAL A 283 3.33 9.74 -4.65
N GLY A 284 3.69 8.67 -5.36
CA GLY A 284 4.82 7.82 -4.98
C GLY A 284 6.15 8.58 -4.95
N ARG A 285 6.44 9.39 -5.95
CA ARG A 285 7.65 10.23 -5.99
C ARG A 285 7.67 11.23 -4.83
N TRP A 286 6.55 11.89 -4.55
CA TRP A 286 6.43 12.83 -3.45
C TRP A 286 6.66 12.15 -2.10
N LEU A 287 5.98 11.04 -1.82
CA LEU A 287 6.09 10.29 -0.57
C LEU A 287 7.54 9.83 -0.31
N ARG A 288 8.22 9.35 -1.35
CA ARG A 288 9.63 8.93 -1.23
C ARG A 288 10.57 10.10 -1.00
N HIS A 289 10.32 11.23 -1.64
CA HIS A 289 11.08 12.47 -1.41
C HIS A 289 10.96 12.91 0.05
N GLU A 290 9.73 12.96 0.58
CA GLU A 290 9.46 13.43 1.94
C GLU A 290 9.95 12.49 3.04
N SER A 291 9.91 11.18 2.81
CA SER A 291 10.25 10.19 3.84
C SER A 291 11.67 9.63 3.73
N GLY A 292 12.22 9.56 2.52
CA GLY A 292 13.46 8.82 2.23
C GLY A 292 13.34 7.30 2.40
N LEU A 293 12.13 6.76 2.57
CA LEU A 293 11.87 5.35 2.84
C LEU A 293 11.48 4.57 1.58
N PRO A 294 11.73 3.25 1.53
CA PRO A 294 11.09 2.37 0.55
C PRO A 294 9.57 2.49 0.65
N LEU A 295 8.88 2.57 -0.49
CA LEU A 295 7.42 2.74 -0.55
C LEU A 295 6.73 1.44 -0.96
N TRP A 296 5.64 1.09 -0.24
CA TRP A 296 4.73 0.00 -0.57
C TRP A 296 3.30 0.52 -0.69
N TRP A 297 2.58 0.03 -1.72
CA TRP A 297 1.15 0.21 -1.86
C TRP A 297 0.46 -1.03 -1.25
N ALA A 298 -0.03 -0.91 -0.03
CA ALA A 298 -0.68 -2.03 0.67
C ALA A 298 -1.98 -2.47 -0.02
N GLU A 299 -2.62 -1.54 -0.69
CA GLU A 299 -3.79 -1.76 -1.54
C GLU A 299 -3.81 -0.71 -2.64
N TRP A 300 -4.45 -1.03 -3.78
CA TRP A 300 -4.75 -0.05 -4.82
C TRP A 300 -5.99 -0.43 -5.61
N TYR A 301 -6.69 0.56 -6.09
CA TYR A 301 -7.95 0.42 -6.79
C TYR A 301 -7.95 1.21 -8.10
N VAL A 302 -8.41 0.58 -9.19
CA VAL A 302 -8.50 1.21 -10.53
C VAL A 302 -9.88 1.11 -11.14
N GLU A 303 -10.79 0.36 -10.53
CA GLU A 303 -12.17 0.16 -11.00
C GLU A 303 -13.14 0.47 -9.88
N VAL A 304 -13.96 1.49 -10.09
CA VAL A 304 -15.03 1.86 -9.17
C VAL A 304 -15.99 0.67 -8.99
N ALA A 305 -16.28 0.33 -7.74
CA ALA A 305 -17.31 -0.64 -7.42
C ALA A 305 -18.69 0.02 -7.53
N ASP A 306 -19.71 -0.75 -7.96
CA ASP A 306 -21.08 -0.29 -7.85
C ASP A 306 -21.59 -0.33 -6.39
N GLU A 307 -22.78 0.23 -6.12
CA GLU A 307 -23.39 0.27 -4.79
C GLU A 307 -23.56 -1.10 -4.11
N LYS A 308 -23.49 -2.19 -4.88
CA LYS A 308 -23.58 -3.57 -4.41
C LYS A 308 -22.21 -4.27 -4.33
N GLY A 309 -21.13 -3.52 -4.50
CA GLY A 309 -19.77 -4.05 -4.57
C GLY A 309 -19.47 -4.82 -5.86
N GLY A 310 -20.34 -4.73 -6.86
CA GLY A 310 -20.10 -5.23 -8.21
C GLY A 310 -19.11 -4.35 -8.97
N ARG A 311 -18.59 -4.87 -10.08
CA ARG A 311 -17.64 -4.15 -10.93
C ARG A 311 -18.37 -3.44 -12.07
N SER A 312 -17.81 -2.34 -12.55
CA SER A 312 -18.39 -1.38 -13.50
C SER A 312 -18.61 -1.90 -14.94
N GLY A 313 -18.81 -3.19 -15.13
CA GLY A 313 -19.11 -3.75 -16.46
C GLY A 313 -17.96 -3.71 -17.47
N TRP A 314 -16.72 -3.48 -17.03
CA TRP A 314 -15.56 -3.55 -17.90
C TRP A 314 -15.33 -4.96 -18.43
N SER A 315 -14.82 -5.06 -19.65
CA SER A 315 -14.27 -6.33 -20.12
C SER A 315 -13.06 -6.71 -19.27
N GLU A 316 -12.82 -8.03 -19.09
CA GLU A 316 -11.65 -8.52 -18.38
C GLU A 316 -10.34 -7.96 -18.95
N ARG A 317 -10.25 -7.84 -20.28
CA ARG A 317 -9.10 -7.26 -20.97
C ARG A 317 -8.85 -5.80 -20.55
N LYS A 318 -9.91 -4.97 -20.46
CA LYS A 318 -9.79 -3.58 -20.01
C LYS A 318 -9.35 -3.51 -18.54
N ARG A 319 -9.90 -4.41 -17.70
CA ARG A 319 -9.56 -4.50 -16.27
C ARG A 319 -8.08 -4.82 -16.08
N VAL A 320 -7.59 -5.84 -16.78
CA VAL A 320 -6.17 -6.24 -16.73
C VAL A 320 -5.26 -5.13 -17.25
N ALA A 321 -5.65 -4.41 -18.32
CA ALA A 321 -4.90 -3.26 -18.82
C ALA A 321 -4.83 -2.12 -17.79
N ALA A 322 -5.95 -1.77 -17.14
CA ALA A 322 -5.96 -0.72 -16.11
C ALA A 322 -5.10 -1.09 -14.91
N GLN A 323 -5.13 -2.35 -14.48
CA GLN A 323 -4.26 -2.85 -13.41
C GLN A 323 -2.78 -2.84 -13.83
N ALA A 324 -2.49 -3.18 -15.09
CA ALA A 324 -1.12 -3.13 -15.61
C ALA A 324 -0.58 -1.69 -15.65
N VAL A 325 -1.42 -0.71 -16.01
CA VAL A 325 -1.05 0.71 -15.98
C VAL A 325 -0.78 1.15 -14.53
N ALA A 326 -1.64 0.79 -13.58
CA ALA A 326 -1.39 1.11 -12.17
C ALA A 326 -0.06 0.54 -11.65
N LEU A 327 0.26 -0.72 -12.00
CA LEU A 327 1.54 -1.34 -11.65
C LEU A 327 2.74 -0.61 -12.29
N ILE A 328 2.61 -0.15 -13.55
CA ILE A 328 3.63 0.66 -14.22
C ILE A 328 3.83 1.97 -13.44
N GLU A 329 2.76 2.71 -13.19
CA GLU A 329 2.81 4.00 -12.52
C GLU A 329 3.36 3.90 -11.08
N MET A 330 2.95 2.88 -10.33
CA MET A 330 3.53 2.63 -8.99
C MET A 330 5.04 2.36 -9.08
N ALA A 331 5.47 1.54 -10.03
CA ALA A 331 6.89 1.24 -10.23
C ALA A 331 7.70 2.47 -10.65
N GLU A 332 7.15 3.33 -11.51
CA GLU A 332 7.74 4.62 -11.91
C GLU A 332 7.76 5.64 -10.78
N GLY A 333 6.76 5.60 -9.89
CA GLY A 333 6.74 6.33 -8.63
C GLY A 333 7.79 5.83 -7.64
N GLY A 334 8.47 4.73 -7.98
CA GLY A 334 9.54 4.12 -7.20
C GLY A 334 9.05 3.25 -6.04
N ALA A 335 7.82 2.73 -6.12
CA ALA A 335 7.37 1.70 -5.20
C ALA A 335 8.24 0.45 -5.31
N THR A 336 8.56 -0.14 -4.17
CA THR A 336 9.37 -1.37 -4.04
C THR A 336 8.53 -2.58 -3.69
N GLY A 337 7.21 -2.40 -3.57
CA GLY A 337 6.24 -3.46 -3.30
C GLY A 337 4.82 -2.95 -3.38
N GLY A 338 3.89 -3.89 -3.53
CA GLY A 338 2.47 -3.62 -3.50
C GLY A 338 1.68 -4.91 -3.39
N PHE A 339 0.49 -4.83 -2.76
CA PHE A 339 -0.35 -5.99 -2.48
C PHE A 339 -1.70 -5.83 -3.16
N TYR A 340 -1.98 -6.69 -4.12
CA TYR A 340 -3.28 -6.72 -4.77
C TYR A 340 -4.36 -7.15 -3.78
N TRP A 341 -5.42 -6.36 -3.68
CA TRP A 341 -6.53 -6.64 -2.78
C TRP A 341 -7.53 -7.61 -3.40
N ASN A 342 -8.07 -8.52 -2.55
CA ASN A 342 -9.17 -9.41 -2.89
C ASN A 342 -8.82 -10.48 -3.94
N PRO A 343 -7.92 -11.43 -3.59
CA PRO A 343 -7.44 -12.45 -4.54
C PRO A 343 -8.53 -13.45 -4.96
N GLU A 344 -9.57 -13.60 -4.15
CA GLU A 344 -10.68 -14.55 -4.32
C GLU A 344 -11.96 -13.98 -3.73
N ARG A 345 -13.12 -14.39 -4.22
CA ARG A 345 -14.44 -14.12 -3.65
C ARG A 345 -15.19 -15.40 -3.35
N ASP A 346 -16.31 -15.26 -2.60
CA ASP A 346 -17.24 -16.36 -2.37
C ASP A 346 -17.73 -16.99 -3.68
N GLY A 347 -17.83 -18.31 -3.69
CA GLY A 347 -18.31 -19.07 -4.84
C GLY A 347 -19.83 -19.01 -5.04
N LYS A 348 -20.55 -18.22 -4.22
CA LYS A 348 -22.01 -18.20 -4.13
C LYS A 348 -22.70 -17.18 -5.03
N GLY A 349 -21.96 -16.48 -5.89
CA GLY A 349 -22.55 -15.53 -6.84
C GLY A 349 -23.57 -16.18 -7.77
N PRO A 350 -24.60 -15.45 -8.26
CA PRO A 350 -25.60 -15.99 -9.18
C PRO A 350 -24.94 -16.65 -10.39
N GLY A 351 -25.04 -17.99 -10.50
CA GLY A 351 -24.52 -18.75 -11.62
C GLY A 351 -23.06 -19.22 -11.50
N GLY A 352 -22.44 -19.21 -10.31
CA GLY A 352 -21.06 -19.67 -10.12
C GLY A 352 -20.04 -18.89 -10.95
N LYS A 353 -20.37 -17.65 -11.33
CA LYS A 353 -19.54 -16.82 -12.21
C LYS A 353 -18.27 -16.41 -11.52
N GLU A 354 -17.17 -16.55 -12.27
CA GLU A 354 -15.84 -16.12 -11.88
C GLU A 354 -15.84 -14.66 -11.40
N CYS A 355 -15.12 -14.42 -10.35
CA CYS A 355 -14.90 -13.09 -9.79
C CYS A 355 -14.12 -12.22 -10.78
N PRO A 356 -14.71 -11.16 -11.36
CA PRO A 356 -13.96 -10.24 -12.20
C PRO A 356 -12.79 -9.62 -11.42
N GLY A 357 -11.57 -9.77 -11.94
CA GLY A 357 -10.36 -9.25 -11.34
C GLY A 357 -9.81 -10.07 -10.17
N CYS A 358 -10.36 -11.24 -9.83
CA CYS A 358 -9.71 -12.14 -8.89
C CYS A 358 -8.43 -12.75 -9.47
N LEU A 359 -7.55 -13.24 -8.59
CA LEU A 359 -6.32 -13.91 -8.98
C LEU A 359 -6.57 -15.36 -9.37
N TRP A 360 -7.49 -16.04 -8.68
CA TRP A 360 -7.92 -17.39 -8.98
C TRP A 360 -9.43 -17.56 -8.73
N SER A 361 -10.01 -18.58 -9.36
CA SER A 361 -11.41 -18.92 -9.18
C SER A 361 -11.67 -19.52 -7.80
N SER A 362 -12.87 -19.29 -7.26
CA SER A 362 -13.21 -19.61 -5.87
C SER A 362 -12.89 -21.04 -5.47
N THR A 363 -12.14 -21.19 -4.38
CA THR A 363 -11.81 -22.49 -3.78
C THR A 363 -13.00 -23.15 -3.08
N GLU A 364 -14.09 -22.44 -2.85
CA GLU A 364 -15.35 -23.04 -2.40
C GLU A 364 -15.98 -23.98 -3.44
N ASN A 365 -15.65 -23.79 -4.71
CA ASN A 365 -16.09 -24.67 -5.79
C ASN A 365 -15.08 -25.81 -6.01
N PRO A 366 -15.51 -27.08 -6.10
CA PRO A 366 -14.59 -28.21 -6.32
C PRO A 366 -13.70 -28.06 -7.55
N ASP A 367 -14.17 -27.39 -8.59
CA ASP A 367 -13.41 -27.08 -9.81
C ASP A 367 -12.64 -25.74 -9.75
N GLY A 368 -12.70 -25.03 -8.64
CA GLY A 368 -12.02 -23.75 -8.43
C GLY A 368 -10.53 -23.85 -8.20
N GLY A 369 -9.92 -22.75 -7.74
CA GLY A 369 -8.46 -22.67 -7.52
C GLY A 369 -7.65 -22.55 -8.82
N ARG A 370 -8.27 -22.17 -9.94
CA ARG A 370 -7.66 -22.02 -11.25
C ARG A 370 -7.19 -20.58 -11.45
N GLU A 371 -6.08 -20.45 -12.14
CA GLU A 371 -5.52 -19.17 -12.56
C GLU A 371 -6.53 -18.33 -13.35
N LEU A 372 -6.58 -17.02 -13.05
CA LEU A 372 -7.32 -16.00 -13.78
C LEU A 372 -6.36 -14.96 -14.40
N PRO A 373 -6.80 -14.17 -15.40
CA PRO A 373 -5.91 -13.24 -16.12
C PRO A 373 -5.13 -12.26 -15.23
N MET A 374 -5.74 -11.86 -14.10
CA MET A 374 -5.07 -10.96 -13.15
C MET A 374 -3.89 -11.63 -12.43
N TRP A 375 -3.98 -12.95 -12.15
CA TRP A 375 -2.83 -13.71 -11.65
C TRP A 375 -1.67 -13.71 -12.65
N SER A 376 -1.94 -14.01 -13.92
CA SER A 376 -0.92 -14.01 -14.98
C SER A 376 -0.18 -12.67 -15.05
N LEU A 377 -0.93 -11.55 -14.94
CA LEU A 377 -0.33 -10.23 -14.91
C LEU A 377 0.57 -10.05 -13.69
N LEU A 378 0.02 -10.24 -12.48
CA LEU A 378 0.72 -9.98 -11.22
C LEU A 378 1.95 -10.87 -11.05
N ALA A 379 1.80 -12.18 -11.33
CA ALA A 379 2.87 -13.16 -11.25
C ALA A 379 4.03 -12.83 -12.20
N ARG A 380 3.71 -12.43 -13.44
CA ARG A 380 4.74 -12.06 -14.41
C ARG A 380 5.38 -10.71 -14.05
N PHE A 381 4.60 -9.75 -13.57
CA PHE A 381 5.09 -8.45 -13.11
C PHE A 381 6.07 -8.61 -11.94
N SER A 382 5.67 -9.38 -10.91
CA SER A 382 6.51 -9.67 -9.74
C SER A 382 7.85 -10.33 -10.11
N ARG A 383 7.84 -11.27 -11.06
CA ARG A 383 9.04 -11.94 -11.52
C ARG A 383 9.95 -11.06 -12.38
N THR A 384 9.35 -10.23 -13.26
CA THR A 384 10.10 -9.37 -14.18
C THR A 384 10.68 -8.15 -13.46
N PHE A 385 9.93 -7.60 -12.51
CA PHE A 385 10.31 -6.42 -11.76
C PHE A 385 10.41 -6.74 -10.25
N PRO A 386 11.39 -7.59 -9.84
CA PRO A 386 11.61 -7.87 -8.43
C PRO A 386 12.03 -6.59 -7.68
N PRO A 387 12.02 -6.58 -6.33
CA PRO A 387 12.29 -5.40 -5.51
C PRO A 387 13.59 -4.64 -5.81
N ALA A 388 14.61 -5.36 -6.27
CA ALA A 388 15.90 -4.78 -6.66
C ALA A 388 15.90 -4.23 -8.09
N ALA A 389 14.90 -4.55 -8.91
CA ALA A 389 14.78 -4.01 -10.25
C ALA A 389 14.59 -2.49 -10.19
N ARG A 390 15.12 -1.82 -11.20
CA ARG A 390 14.88 -0.39 -11.42
C ARG A 390 14.25 -0.25 -12.80
N PRO A 391 12.96 -0.61 -12.93
CA PRO A 391 12.27 -0.49 -14.20
C PRO A 391 12.24 0.97 -14.61
N ARG A 392 12.19 1.18 -15.92
CA ARG A 392 12.14 2.51 -16.52
C ARG A 392 11.04 2.57 -17.55
N GLU A 393 10.39 3.71 -17.61
CA GLU A 393 9.53 4.03 -18.74
C GLU A 393 10.26 3.83 -20.05
N MET A 394 9.55 3.35 -21.05
CA MET A 394 10.06 3.09 -22.37
C MET A 394 9.21 3.78 -23.41
N ALA A 395 9.84 4.59 -24.28
CA ALA A 395 9.17 5.17 -25.42
C ALA A 395 8.73 4.08 -26.40
N THR A 396 7.44 4.04 -26.71
CA THR A 396 6.84 3.06 -27.64
C THR A 396 6.61 3.60 -29.05
N GLY A 397 6.76 4.91 -29.23
CA GLY A 397 6.41 5.61 -30.48
C GLY A 397 4.89 5.71 -30.73
N ASN A 398 4.07 5.31 -29.78
CA ASN A 398 2.60 5.37 -29.85
C ASN A 398 2.04 5.84 -28.50
N GLY A 399 1.36 6.99 -28.47
CA GLY A 399 0.82 7.60 -27.25
C GLY A 399 -0.27 6.78 -26.55
N ASP A 400 -0.91 5.85 -27.27
CA ASP A 400 -1.89 4.94 -26.69
C ASP A 400 -1.26 3.70 -26.01
N ILE A 401 0.07 3.52 -26.13
CA ILE A 401 0.76 2.34 -25.61
C ILE A 401 1.83 2.76 -24.60
N LEU A 402 1.63 2.39 -23.35
CA LEU A 402 2.64 2.56 -22.28
C LEU A 402 3.65 1.42 -22.32
N GLY A 403 4.88 1.71 -21.95
CA GLY A 403 5.96 0.72 -21.86
C GLY A 403 6.78 0.84 -20.60
N LEU A 404 7.04 -0.29 -19.93
CA LEU A 404 7.95 -0.39 -18.79
C LEU A 404 9.00 -1.48 -19.06
N SER A 405 10.27 -1.24 -18.73
CA SER A 405 11.33 -2.22 -18.98
C SER A 405 12.35 -2.31 -17.85
N ASP A 406 12.88 -3.53 -17.64
CA ASP A 406 14.07 -3.80 -16.82
C ASP A 406 15.38 -3.86 -17.66
N GLY A 407 15.31 -3.54 -18.94
CA GLY A 407 16.41 -3.64 -19.92
C GLY A 407 16.49 -4.98 -20.64
N ARG A 408 15.78 -6.01 -20.19
CA ARG A 408 15.72 -7.35 -20.79
C ARG A 408 14.33 -7.71 -21.31
N THR A 409 13.32 -7.22 -20.64
CA THR A 409 11.92 -7.46 -20.97
C THR A 409 11.18 -6.13 -20.92
N ALA A 410 10.31 -5.90 -21.89
CA ALA A 410 9.37 -4.80 -21.90
C ALA A 410 7.95 -5.31 -21.64
N LEU A 411 7.24 -4.63 -20.77
CA LEU A 411 5.80 -4.69 -20.61
C LEU A 411 5.20 -3.59 -21.46
N LEU A 412 4.31 -3.92 -22.40
CA LEU A 412 3.56 -2.97 -23.23
C LEU A 412 2.08 -3.07 -22.89
N VAL A 413 1.42 -1.93 -22.67
CA VAL A 413 -0.01 -1.86 -22.35
C VAL A 413 -0.69 -0.87 -23.29
N ASN A 414 -1.62 -1.38 -24.10
CA ASN A 414 -2.44 -0.54 -24.96
C ASN A 414 -3.66 -0.03 -24.19
N THR A 415 -3.78 1.27 -24.01
CA THR A 415 -4.88 1.94 -23.31
C THR A 415 -6.07 2.25 -24.22
N ALA A 416 -5.91 2.12 -25.52
CA ALA A 416 -6.97 2.35 -26.49
C ALA A 416 -7.79 1.06 -26.74
N ARG A 417 -9.04 1.23 -27.19
CA ARG A 417 -9.93 0.13 -27.58
C ARG A 417 -9.49 -0.59 -28.87
N ARG A 418 -8.75 0.09 -29.73
CA ARG A 418 -8.24 -0.43 -31.02
C ARG A 418 -6.82 -0.96 -30.86
N SER A 419 -6.47 -1.93 -31.68
CA SER A 419 -5.07 -2.37 -31.77
C SER A 419 -4.15 -1.25 -32.23
N GLY A 420 -2.93 -1.22 -31.72
CA GLY A 420 -1.92 -0.25 -32.06
C GLY A 420 -0.54 -0.90 -32.18
N ALA A 421 0.37 -0.27 -32.88
CA ALA A 421 1.76 -0.74 -33.02
C ALA A 421 2.67 0.06 -32.09
N ALA A 422 3.53 -0.62 -31.36
CA ALA A 422 4.61 -0.06 -30.55
C ALA A 422 5.96 -0.40 -31.20
N ARG A 423 6.89 0.54 -31.23
CA ARG A 423 8.26 0.30 -31.70
C ARG A 423 9.19 0.15 -30.50
N VAL A 424 9.70 -1.06 -30.28
CA VAL A 424 10.55 -1.40 -29.15
C VAL A 424 11.72 -2.27 -29.61
N GLY A 425 12.93 -1.95 -29.18
CA GLY A 425 14.13 -2.68 -29.59
C GLY A 425 14.37 -2.68 -31.11
N GLY A 426 13.98 -1.61 -31.79
CA GLY A 426 14.08 -1.49 -33.26
C GLY A 426 13.04 -2.30 -34.04
N LYS A 427 12.15 -3.03 -33.37
CA LYS A 427 11.10 -3.87 -33.97
C LYS A 427 9.71 -3.30 -33.68
N GLU A 428 8.78 -3.57 -34.59
CA GLU A 428 7.38 -3.23 -34.42
C GLU A 428 6.63 -4.39 -33.74
N HIS A 429 5.80 -4.06 -32.75
CA HIS A 429 4.98 -4.99 -32.00
C HIS A 429 3.53 -4.54 -32.00
N LEU A 430 2.66 -5.32 -32.62
CA LEU A 430 1.23 -5.09 -32.57
C LEU A 430 0.70 -5.44 -31.18
N VAL A 431 -0.01 -4.50 -30.53
CA VAL A 431 -0.68 -4.70 -29.23
C VAL A 431 -2.17 -4.49 -29.44
N ASP A 432 -2.95 -5.52 -29.16
CA ASP A 432 -4.41 -5.46 -29.27
C ASP A 432 -5.03 -4.36 -28.43
N GLY A 433 -6.24 -3.97 -28.74
CA GLY A 433 -7.00 -3.00 -27.92
C GLY A 433 -7.14 -3.51 -26.48
N TYR A 434 -6.76 -2.68 -25.50
CA TYR A 434 -6.62 -3.04 -24.07
C TYR A 434 -5.71 -4.27 -23.87
N GLY A 435 -4.76 -4.51 -24.78
CA GLY A 435 -3.83 -5.62 -24.70
C GLY A 435 -2.68 -5.33 -23.74
N VAL A 436 -2.24 -6.40 -23.05
CA VAL A 436 -1.02 -6.42 -22.25
C VAL A 436 -0.05 -7.40 -22.92
N ARG A 437 1.12 -6.91 -23.32
CA ARG A 437 2.10 -7.69 -24.06
C ARG A 437 3.49 -7.60 -23.45
N TRP A 438 4.11 -8.73 -23.28
CA TRP A 438 5.49 -8.86 -22.82
C TRP A 438 6.40 -9.14 -23.98
N VAL A 439 7.46 -8.35 -24.13
CA VAL A 439 8.41 -8.43 -25.24
C VAL A 439 9.81 -8.63 -24.70
N PRO A 440 10.52 -9.71 -25.07
CA PRO A 440 11.94 -9.81 -24.77
C PRO A 440 12.71 -8.74 -25.58
N LEU A 441 13.60 -8.05 -24.89
CA LEU A 441 14.52 -7.11 -25.53
C LEU A 441 15.79 -7.87 -25.87
N THR A 442 16.21 -7.78 -27.11
CA THR A 442 17.52 -8.31 -27.54
C THR A 442 18.60 -7.39 -26.96
N PRO A 443 19.66 -7.93 -26.35
CA PRO A 443 20.81 -7.14 -25.88
C PRO A 443 21.44 -6.31 -27.00
#